data_273186cb01d982f6fa86044abfdd1efb
#
_entry.id   273186cb01d982f6fa86044abfdd1efb
#
_cell.length_a   1.000
_cell.length_b   1.000
_cell.length_c   1.000
_cell.angle_alpha   90.00
_cell.angle_beta   90.00
_cell.angle_gamma   90.00
#
_symmetry.space_group_name_H-M   'P 1'
#
loop_
_entity.id
_entity.type
_entity.pdbx_description
1 polymer ?
#
loop_
_entity_poly.entity_id
_entity_poly.type
_entity_poly.pdbx_seq_one_letter_code
_entity_poly.pdbx_strand_id
1 'polypeptide(L)'
;MFLSVVIPVYNCEPYLPECLDSLLDQDLDRSEYEIICVNDGSTDGSLAILRRYADREQNVKVLEQTNQGVCSARNHGMDEAKGDYVWFVDADDFIQRNILGKLKRIACEAPNERISMSGYYIFEGAFTPEEERRYRGHSLAANHWTYDVFVTKNLLKRAFLLEHSMKFRYEQLKHSEDQIFLYELCQFHPRQLVFDEEPVYFYRARPGSATHPKSEEELFRSAESHLLATRIDKKLFDGSDKETQISNMLMADLWATLFAIAQLPRRRTRVLIKELKREKLFPLPTPHACTIKKSYMTTRTDFIGRTFDWIYT
;
A
#
# COMPACT_ATOMS: atom_id res chain seq x y z
N MET A 1 18.14 -0.92 -18.96
CA MET A 1 18.10 -0.70 -17.47
C MET A 1 16.97 -1.56 -16.94
N PHE A 2 17.25 -2.37 -15.92
CA PHE A 2 16.26 -3.32 -15.41
C PHE A 2 15.16 -2.65 -14.56
N LEU A 3 15.55 -1.76 -13.62
CA LEU A 3 14.63 -1.31 -12.58
C LEU A 3 14.70 0.21 -12.35
N SER A 4 13.56 0.85 -12.19
CA SER A 4 13.42 2.17 -11.57
C SER A 4 12.71 2.03 -10.22
N VAL A 5 13.39 2.40 -9.14
CA VAL A 5 12.80 2.49 -7.80
C VAL A 5 12.30 3.92 -7.60
N VAL A 6 11.01 4.07 -7.32
CA VAL A 6 10.36 5.38 -7.09
C VAL A 6 10.06 5.54 -5.61
N ILE A 7 10.60 6.59 -5.00
CA ILE A 7 10.47 6.88 -3.57
C ILE A 7 9.77 8.23 -3.38
N PRO A 8 8.50 8.27 -2.99
CA PRO A 8 7.84 9.50 -2.56
C PRO A 8 8.38 9.91 -1.19
N VAL A 9 8.84 11.15 -1.03
CA VAL A 9 9.48 11.63 0.21
C VAL A 9 8.76 12.87 0.72
N TYR A 10 8.22 12.79 1.94
CA TYR A 10 7.68 13.92 2.66
C TYR A 10 7.94 13.79 4.17
N ASN A 11 8.83 14.62 4.70
CA ASN A 11 9.20 14.66 6.13
C ASN A 11 9.60 13.28 6.69
N CYS A 12 10.59 12.64 6.05
CA CYS A 12 11.12 11.32 6.41
C CYS A 12 12.59 11.35 6.86
N GLU A 13 13.10 12.50 7.31
CA GLU A 13 14.50 12.72 7.70
C GLU A 13 15.10 11.57 8.53
N PRO A 14 14.44 11.03 9.60
CA PRO A 14 15.04 10.01 10.46
C PRO A 14 15.21 8.63 9.77
N TYR A 15 14.42 8.33 8.76
CA TYR A 15 14.33 6.99 8.14
C TYR A 15 15.01 6.92 6.79
N LEU A 16 15.08 8.05 6.10
CA LEU A 16 15.55 8.14 4.72
C LEU A 16 16.96 7.58 4.49
N PRO A 17 17.97 7.76 5.40
CA PRO A 17 19.27 7.14 5.21
C PRO A 17 19.21 5.61 5.14
N GLU A 18 18.48 4.95 6.03
CA GLU A 18 18.37 3.49 6.04
C GLU A 18 17.65 2.97 4.79
N CYS A 19 16.59 3.68 4.36
CA CYS A 19 15.89 3.37 3.10
C CYS A 19 16.86 3.40 1.91
N LEU A 20 17.60 4.49 1.74
CA LEU A 20 18.54 4.66 0.62
C LEU A 20 19.72 3.69 0.71
N ASP A 21 20.30 3.49 1.90
CA ASP A 21 21.41 2.55 2.09
C ASP A 21 20.98 1.12 1.74
N SER A 22 19.75 0.70 2.08
CA SER A 22 19.23 -0.61 1.70
C SER A 22 19.11 -0.81 0.19
N LEU A 23 18.76 0.25 -0.54
CA LEU A 23 18.65 0.25 -2.01
C LEU A 23 20.02 0.32 -2.70
N LEU A 24 21.02 0.83 -2.01
CA LEU A 24 22.39 0.94 -2.51
C LEU A 24 23.26 -0.29 -2.18
N ASP A 25 22.92 -1.04 -1.14
CA ASP A 25 23.61 -2.27 -0.72
C ASP A 25 23.01 -3.50 -1.43
N GLN A 26 23.15 -3.53 -2.77
CA GLN A 26 22.56 -4.54 -3.64
C GLN A 26 23.59 -5.23 -4.53
N ASP A 27 23.27 -6.46 -4.95
CA ASP A 27 24.08 -7.32 -5.81
C ASP A 27 23.87 -7.09 -7.33
N LEU A 28 23.29 -5.95 -7.69
CA LEU A 28 23.06 -5.54 -9.07
C LEU A 28 23.94 -4.33 -9.41
N ASP A 29 24.52 -4.32 -10.63
CA ASP A 29 25.31 -3.18 -11.09
C ASP A 29 24.46 -1.90 -11.10
N ARG A 30 25.04 -0.79 -10.62
CA ARG A 30 24.34 0.49 -10.48
C ARG A 30 23.88 1.11 -11.81
N SER A 31 24.47 0.69 -12.94
CA SER A 31 24.00 1.08 -14.28
C SER A 31 22.70 0.38 -14.68
N GLU A 32 22.31 -0.67 -13.96
CA GLU A 32 21.14 -1.48 -14.28
C GLU A 32 19.88 -1.07 -13.51
N TYR A 33 20.01 -0.20 -12.52
CA TYR A 33 18.85 0.36 -11.80
C TYR A 33 19.07 1.82 -11.45
N GLU A 34 17.98 2.54 -11.29
CA GLU A 34 17.96 3.92 -10.80
C GLU A 34 17.03 4.05 -9.59
N ILE A 35 17.33 5.03 -8.74
CA ILE A 35 16.54 5.39 -7.56
C ILE A 35 16.06 6.82 -7.80
N ILE A 36 14.74 6.99 -7.94
CA ILE A 36 14.09 8.27 -8.22
C ILE A 36 13.38 8.71 -6.95
N CYS A 37 14.00 9.63 -6.21
CA CYS A 37 13.45 10.22 -5.00
C CYS A 37 12.64 11.47 -5.38
N VAL A 38 11.37 11.49 -5.05
CA VAL A 38 10.50 12.65 -5.31
C VAL A 38 10.22 13.36 -3.98
N ASN A 39 10.91 14.48 -3.75
CA ASN A 39 10.66 15.33 -2.58
C ASN A 39 9.36 16.11 -2.79
N ASP A 40 8.32 15.73 -2.06
CA ASP A 40 6.99 16.34 -2.10
C ASP A 40 6.88 17.54 -1.12
N GLY A 41 7.81 18.49 -1.24
CA GLY A 41 7.81 19.71 -0.44
C GLY A 41 8.13 19.49 1.05
N SER A 42 9.07 18.60 1.39
CA SER A 42 9.49 18.38 2.78
C SER A 42 9.97 19.67 3.45
N THR A 43 9.67 19.82 4.75
CA THR A 43 10.02 20.96 5.58
C THR A 43 11.10 20.64 6.62
N ASP A 44 11.52 19.36 6.71
CA ASP A 44 12.59 18.84 7.54
C ASP A 44 13.91 18.69 6.74
N GLY A 45 14.89 17.96 7.28
CA GLY A 45 16.18 17.71 6.63
C GLY A 45 16.14 16.72 5.45
N SER A 46 14.99 16.17 5.08
CA SER A 46 14.87 15.14 4.02
C SER A 46 15.52 15.56 2.70
N LEU A 47 15.24 16.77 2.20
CA LEU A 47 15.81 17.25 0.94
C LEU A 47 17.37 17.34 1.00
N ALA A 48 17.91 17.78 2.10
CA ALA A 48 19.38 17.88 2.28
C ALA A 48 20.02 16.47 2.24
N ILE A 49 19.35 15.48 2.83
CA ILE A 49 19.80 14.08 2.76
C ILE A 49 19.75 13.57 1.32
N LEU A 50 18.64 13.76 0.61
CA LEU A 50 18.48 13.33 -0.78
C LEU A 50 19.58 13.88 -1.68
N ARG A 51 19.84 15.19 -1.59
CA ARG A 51 20.90 15.86 -2.39
C ARG A 51 22.28 15.27 -2.09
N ARG A 52 22.61 15.02 -0.82
CA ARG A 52 23.87 14.39 -0.43
C ARG A 52 24.05 12.99 -1.03
N TYR A 53 22.97 12.19 -1.15
CA TYR A 53 23.04 10.89 -1.81
C TYR A 53 23.17 11.04 -3.32
N ALA A 54 22.42 11.93 -3.96
CA ALA A 54 22.53 12.19 -5.39
C ALA A 54 23.90 12.72 -5.83
N ASP A 55 24.57 13.49 -4.98
CA ASP A 55 25.95 13.98 -5.23
C ASP A 55 27.00 12.85 -5.21
N ARG A 56 26.73 11.75 -4.51
CA ARG A 56 27.65 10.63 -4.34
C ARG A 56 27.35 9.45 -5.26
N GLU A 57 26.10 9.24 -5.60
CA GLU A 57 25.59 8.04 -6.26
C GLU A 57 24.96 8.40 -7.60
N GLN A 58 25.61 8.00 -8.70
CA GLN A 58 25.17 8.37 -10.07
C GLN A 58 23.79 7.82 -10.45
N ASN A 59 23.36 6.75 -9.80
CA ASN A 59 22.04 6.13 -10.04
C ASN A 59 20.94 6.67 -9.10
N VAL A 60 21.23 7.70 -8.30
CA VAL A 60 20.22 8.40 -7.47
C VAL A 60 19.85 9.72 -8.13
N LYS A 61 18.56 9.90 -8.41
CA LYS A 61 17.97 11.12 -8.97
C LYS A 61 17.00 11.74 -7.97
N VAL A 62 17.07 13.05 -7.80
CA VAL A 62 16.15 13.80 -6.95
C VAL A 62 15.25 14.69 -7.81
N LEU A 63 13.95 14.54 -7.62
CA LEU A 63 12.93 15.42 -8.17
C LEU A 63 12.30 16.21 -7.04
N GLU A 64 11.93 17.44 -7.32
CA GLU A 64 11.31 18.34 -6.33
C GLU A 64 9.96 18.82 -6.85
N GLN A 65 8.97 18.83 -5.98
CA GLN A 65 7.67 19.43 -6.24
C GLN A 65 7.13 20.12 -4.97
N THR A 66 6.17 21.04 -5.15
CA THR A 66 5.36 21.50 -4.02
C THR A 66 4.50 20.36 -3.52
N ASN A 67 4.18 20.33 -2.22
CA ASN A 67 3.39 19.24 -1.64
C ASN A 67 2.04 19.07 -2.34
N GLN A 68 1.87 17.94 -3.02
CA GLN A 68 0.66 17.52 -3.75
C GLN A 68 0.21 16.12 -3.32
N GLY A 69 0.89 15.51 -2.35
CA GLY A 69 0.55 14.20 -1.82
C GLY A 69 1.22 13.03 -2.54
N VAL A 70 1.16 11.86 -1.89
CA VAL A 70 1.87 10.65 -2.30
C VAL A 70 1.51 10.16 -3.71
N CYS A 71 0.26 10.31 -4.13
CA CYS A 71 -0.19 9.95 -5.49
C CYS A 71 0.54 10.76 -6.55
N SER A 72 0.62 12.08 -6.38
CA SER A 72 1.33 12.98 -7.28
C SER A 72 2.82 12.68 -7.33
N ALA A 73 3.44 12.45 -6.16
CA ALA A 73 4.85 12.12 -6.08
C ALA A 73 5.18 10.77 -6.77
N ARG A 74 4.36 9.73 -6.54
CA ARG A 74 4.52 8.44 -7.24
C ARG A 74 4.33 8.58 -8.74
N ASN A 75 3.35 9.35 -9.20
CA ASN A 75 3.14 9.62 -10.63
C ASN A 75 4.33 10.34 -11.25
N HIS A 76 4.85 11.39 -10.60
CA HIS A 76 6.01 12.14 -11.07
C HIS A 76 7.23 11.24 -11.21
N GLY A 77 7.53 10.40 -10.22
CA GLY A 77 8.62 9.44 -10.30
C GLY A 77 8.41 8.37 -11.38
N MET A 78 7.18 7.88 -11.55
CA MET A 78 6.84 6.90 -12.59
C MET A 78 6.99 7.48 -14.00
N ASP A 79 6.67 8.75 -14.21
CA ASP A 79 6.84 9.43 -15.51
C ASP A 79 8.31 9.57 -15.90
N GLU A 80 9.19 9.72 -14.94
CA GLU A 80 10.64 9.85 -15.13
C GLU A 80 11.37 8.50 -15.17
N ALA A 81 10.68 7.39 -14.84
CA ALA A 81 11.25 6.05 -14.80
C ALA A 81 11.68 5.57 -16.19
N LYS A 82 12.86 4.90 -16.27
CA LYS A 82 13.46 4.36 -17.50
C LYS A 82 13.65 2.85 -17.48
N GLY A 83 13.56 2.23 -16.29
CA GLY A 83 13.69 0.79 -16.12
C GLY A 83 12.60 -0.01 -16.81
N ASP A 84 12.88 -1.26 -17.11
CA ASP A 84 11.88 -2.20 -17.63
C ASP A 84 10.78 -2.49 -16.63
N TYR A 85 11.11 -2.41 -15.33
CA TYR A 85 10.20 -2.50 -14.21
C TYR A 85 10.23 -1.23 -13.36
N VAL A 86 9.11 -0.94 -12.71
CA VAL A 86 8.97 0.12 -11.70
C VAL A 86 8.65 -0.54 -10.36
N TRP A 87 9.32 -0.09 -9.31
CA TRP A 87 9.09 -0.48 -7.93
C TRP A 87 8.87 0.75 -7.07
N PHE A 88 7.77 0.81 -6.35
CA PHE A 88 7.51 1.87 -5.37
C PHE A 88 8.02 1.43 -4.00
N VAL A 89 8.81 2.28 -3.35
CA VAL A 89 9.34 2.05 -1.99
C VAL A 89 9.01 3.28 -1.15
N ASP A 90 8.41 3.09 0.02
CA ASP A 90 8.12 4.20 0.91
C ASP A 90 9.38 4.64 1.66
N ALA A 91 9.55 5.95 1.87
CA ALA A 91 10.78 6.56 2.37
C ALA A 91 11.12 6.21 3.83
N ASP A 92 10.18 5.65 4.57
CA ASP A 92 10.33 5.17 5.95
C ASP A 92 10.52 3.64 6.06
N ASP A 93 10.55 2.94 4.93
CA ASP A 93 10.74 1.50 4.82
C ASP A 93 12.13 1.15 4.28
N PHE A 94 12.45 -0.14 4.18
CA PHE A 94 13.70 -0.63 3.58
C PHE A 94 13.51 -2.00 2.91
N ILE A 95 14.50 -2.40 2.11
CA ILE A 95 14.45 -3.67 1.37
C ILE A 95 15.55 -4.63 1.82
N GLN A 96 15.39 -5.90 1.46
CA GLN A 96 16.40 -6.94 1.68
C GLN A 96 17.69 -6.61 0.90
N ARG A 97 18.83 -6.83 1.54
CA ARG A 97 20.16 -6.72 0.91
C ARG A 97 20.35 -7.81 -0.13
N ASN A 98 21.09 -7.49 -1.19
CA ASN A 98 21.48 -8.46 -2.24
C ASN A 98 20.29 -9.19 -2.88
N ILE A 99 19.15 -8.51 -3.06
CA ILE A 99 17.93 -9.10 -3.63
C ILE A 99 17.70 -8.75 -5.10
N LEU A 100 18.26 -7.61 -5.58
CA LEU A 100 17.95 -7.11 -6.92
C LEU A 100 18.45 -8.03 -8.03
N GLY A 101 19.62 -8.65 -7.86
CA GLY A 101 20.15 -9.62 -8.81
C GLY A 101 19.24 -10.85 -8.97
N LYS A 102 18.67 -11.34 -7.86
CA LYS A 102 17.70 -12.45 -7.86
C LYS A 102 16.40 -12.05 -8.54
N LEU A 103 15.85 -10.88 -8.22
CA LEU A 103 14.62 -10.37 -8.83
C LEU A 103 14.79 -10.15 -10.34
N LYS A 104 15.94 -9.64 -10.78
CA LYS A 104 16.26 -9.51 -12.20
C LYS A 104 16.27 -10.87 -12.91
N ARG A 105 16.93 -11.88 -12.33
CA ARG A 105 16.98 -13.23 -12.91
C ARG A 105 15.58 -13.80 -13.08
N ILE A 106 14.75 -13.73 -12.05
CA ILE A 106 13.35 -14.18 -12.07
C ILE A 106 12.54 -13.45 -13.16
N ALA A 107 12.70 -12.13 -13.26
CA ALA A 107 12.01 -11.33 -14.26
C ALA A 107 12.44 -11.66 -15.69
N CYS A 108 13.71 -12.07 -15.91
CA CYS A 108 14.21 -12.49 -17.21
C CYS A 108 13.76 -13.90 -17.59
N GLU A 109 13.73 -14.83 -16.63
CA GLU A 109 13.31 -16.21 -16.86
C GLU A 109 11.80 -16.35 -17.11
N ALA A 110 11.00 -15.55 -16.42
CA ALA A 110 9.55 -15.51 -16.55
C ALA A 110 9.06 -14.06 -16.63
N PRO A 111 9.08 -13.44 -17.84
CA PRO A 111 8.66 -12.06 -17.99
C PRO A 111 7.17 -11.91 -17.73
N ASN A 112 6.84 -11.37 -16.56
CA ASN A 112 5.50 -11.08 -16.11
C ASN A 112 5.27 -9.58 -16.05
N GLU A 113 4.02 -9.15 -16.16
CA GLU A 113 3.65 -7.74 -16.02
C GLU A 113 3.66 -7.32 -14.54
N ARG A 114 3.49 -8.29 -13.62
CA ARG A 114 3.52 -8.08 -12.17
C ARG A 114 4.32 -9.18 -11.48
N ILE A 115 5.27 -8.80 -10.63
CA ILE A 115 5.98 -9.72 -9.71
C ILE A 115 5.64 -9.27 -8.30
N SER A 116 4.84 -10.06 -7.60
CA SER A 116 4.47 -9.81 -6.20
C SER A 116 5.47 -10.46 -5.27
N MET A 117 5.85 -9.75 -4.21
CA MET A 117 6.93 -10.13 -3.29
C MET A 117 6.41 -10.23 -1.86
N SER A 118 7.03 -11.06 -1.04
CA SER A 118 6.78 -11.11 0.39
C SER A 118 7.49 -9.97 1.14
N GLY A 119 7.01 -9.66 2.33
CA GLY A 119 7.62 -8.68 3.21
C GLY A 119 7.25 -8.91 4.67
N TYR A 120 7.91 -8.18 5.57
CA TYR A 120 7.67 -8.25 7.02
C TYR A 120 7.40 -6.88 7.62
N TYR A 121 6.72 -6.88 8.77
CA TYR A 121 6.61 -5.72 9.65
C TYR A 121 7.82 -5.65 10.59
N ILE A 122 8.44 -4.48 10.66
CA ILE A 122 9.44 -4.14 11.68
C ILE A 122 8.81 -3.12 12.61
N PHE A 123 8.86 -3.38 13.92
CA PHE A 123 8.27 -2.52 14.93
C PHE A 123 9.31 -1.58 15.51
N GLU A 124 9.01 -0.28 15.50
CA GLU A 124 9.79 0.73 16.18
C GLU A 124 8.97 1.42 17.29
N GLY A 125 9.60 1.59 18.45
CA GLY A 125 8.98 2.26 19.58
C GLY A 125 8.25 1.33 20.55
N ALA A 126 7.53 1.91 21.51
CA ALA A 126 6.79 1.18 22.53
C ALA A 126 5.43 0.72 21.96
N PHE A 127 5.42 -0.42 21.31
CA PHE A 127 4.18 -1.11 20.98
C PHE A 127 3.72 -1.96 22.17
N THR A 128 2.44 -1.95 22.42
CA THR A 128 1.84 -2.88 23.40
C THR A 128 1.95 -4.31 22.86
N PRO A 129 2.01 -5.34 23.73
CA PRO A 129 1.98 -6.74 23.29
C PRO A 129 0.77 -7.11 22.43
N GLU A 130 -0.32 -6.34 22.52
CA GLU A 130 -1.52 -6.51 21.71
C GLU A 130 -1.33 -5.94 20.30
N GLU A 131 -0.70 -4.77 20.17
CA GLU A 131 -0.33 -4.18 18.88
C GLU A 131 0.68 -5.05 18.15
N GLU A 132 1.74 -5.52 18.83
CA GLU A 132 2.71 -6.45 18.24
C GLU A 132 2.05 -7.73 17.74
N ARG A 133 1.13 -8.34 18.53
CA ARG A 133 0.40 -9.54 18.09
C ARG A 133 -0.50 -9.26 16.89
N ARG A 134 -1.10 -8.08 16.83
CA ARG A 134 -1.93 -7.67 15.70
C ARG A 134 -1.13 -7.65 14.40
N TYR A 135 0.09 -7.14 14.42
CA TYR A 135 0.95 -7.04 13.24
C TYR A 135 1.71 -8.34 12.93
N ARG A 136 2.19 -9.06 13.94
CA ARG A 136 2.87 -10.36 13.74
C ARG A 136 1.95 -11.44 13.17
N GLY A 137 0.66 -11.37 13.45
CA GLY A 137 -0.35 -12.25 12.84
C GLY A 137 -0.65 -11.97 11.37
N HIS A 138 -0.19 -10.85 10.86
CA HIS A 138 -0.30 -10.45 9.45
C HIS A 138 1.09 -10.49 8.85
N SER A 139 1.64 -11.70 8.64
CA SER A 139 2.70 -11.87 7.66
C SER A 139 2.21 -11.18 6.38
N LEU A 140 3.04 -10.27 5.83
CA LEU A 140 2.84 -9.76 4.48
C LEU A 140 3.09 -10.90 3.46
N ALA A 141 2.90 -12.16 3.89
CA ALA A 141 3.01 -13.30 3.03
C ALA A 141 2.11 -13.09 1.81
N ALA A 142 2.63 -13.36 0.66
CA ALA A 142 1.93 -13.43 -0.61
C ALA A 142 0.86 -14.54 -0.55
N ASN A 143 -0.13 -14.39 0.33
CA ASN A 143 -1.26 -15.30 0.40
C ASN A 143 -2.21 -14.97 -0.73
N HIS A 144 -2.06 -15.74 -1.81
CA HIS A 144 -3.02 -15.90 -2.89
C HIS A 144 -3.58 -14.62 -3.55
N TRP A 145 -3.09 -14.37 -4.75
CA TRP A 145 -3.74 -13.77 -5.92
C TRP A 145 -4.57 -12.48 -5.77
N THR A 146 -5.34 -12.34 -4.72
CA THR A 146 -6.40 -11.32 -4.60
C THR A 146 -6.16 -10.28 -3.50
N TYR A 147 -5.15 -10.44 -2.65
CA TYR A 147 -5.06 -9.67 -1.40
C TYR A 147 -3.78 -8.87 -1.21
N ASP A 148 -2.90 -8.81 -2.20
CA ASP A 148 -1.75 -7.94 -2.11
C ASP A 148 -2.15 -6.52 -2.51
N VAL A 149 -2.53 -5.76 -1.50
CA VAL A 149 -3.04 -4.39 -1.63
C VAL A 149 -1.92 -3.34 -1.53
N PHE A 150 -0.68 -3.75 -1.30
CA PHE A 150 0.44 -2.84 -1.13
C PHE A 150 1.24 -2.72 -2.42
N VAL A 151 1.24 -1.56 -3.03
CA VAL A 151 2.03 -1.30 -4.25
C VAL A 151 3.52 -1.51 -4.03
N THR A 152 3.99 -1.31 -2.80
CA THR A 152 5.39 -1.47 -2.38
C THR A 152 5.90 -2.91 -2.46
N LYS A 153 5.01 -3.90 -2.49
CA LYS A 153 5.38 -5.31 -2.64
C LYS A 153 5.30 -5.81 -4.10
N ASN A 154 5.32 -4.91 -5.07
CA ASN A 154 5.16 -5.28 -6.46
C ASN A 154 6.21 -4.63 -7.36
N LEU A 155 6.91 -5.45 -8.17
CA LEU A 155 7.58 -4.95 -9.36
C LEU A 155 6.56 -4.95 -10.50
N LEU A 156 6.42 -3.82 -11.16
CA LEU A 156 5.42 -3.60 -12.21
C LEU A 156 6.12 -3.31 -13.52
N LYS A 157 5.79 -4.05 -14.57
CA LYS A 157 6.40 -3.87 -15.89
C LYS A 157 6.02 -2.52 -16.46
N ARG A 158 7.01 -1.67 -16.68
CA ARG A 158 6.80 -0.28 -17.11
C ARG A 158 6.02 -0.19 -18.44
N ALA A 159 6.33 -1.04 -19.41
CA ALA A 159 5.62 -1.07 -20.70
C ALA A 159 4.11 -1.31 -20.50
N PHE A 160 3.74 -2.20 -19.58
CA PHE A 160 2.34 -2.48 -19.25
C PHE A 160 1.64 -1.27 -18.60
N LEU A 161 2.34 -0.58 -17.68
CA LEU A 161 1.81 0.64 -17.06
C LEU A 161 1.54 1.74 -18.10
N LEU A 162 2.45 1.91 -19.06
CA LEU A 162 2.32 2.89 -20.15
C LEU A 162 1.20 2.52 -21.11
N GLU A 163 1.12 1.26 -21.55
CA GLU A 163 0.08 0.75 -22.46
C GLU A 163 -1.33 1.03 -21.93
N HIS A 164 -1.51 0.85 -20.62
CA HIS A 164 -2.81 1.05 -19.99
C HIS A 164 -2.98 2.42 -19.33
N SER A 165 -2.03 3.35 -19.54
CA SER A 165 -2.06 4.71 -18.99
C SER A 165 -2.30 4.72 -17.47
N MET A 166 -1.62 3.81 -16.76
CA MET A 166 -1.75 3.64 -15.32
C MET A 166 -1.26 4.87 -14.56
N LYS A 167 -2.05 5.34 -13.60
CA LYS A 167 -1.74 6.48 -12.73
C LYS A 167 -2.43 6.32 -11.38
N PHE A 168 -1.82 6.87 -10.34
CA PHE A 168 -2.51 7.11 -9.07
C PHE A 168 -3.45 8.30 -9.26
N ARG A 169 -4.76 8.05 -9.37
CA ARG A 169 -5.75 9.07 -9.79
C ARG A 169 -6.52 9.70 -8.63
N TYR A 170 -6.41 9.14 -7.43
CA TYR A 170 -7.29 9.50 -6.32
C TYR A 170 -6.51 10.22 -5.22
N GLU A 171 -6.02 11.42 -5.51
CA GLU A 171 -5.21 12.27 -4.61
C GLU A 171 -5.96 12.67 -3.34
N GLN A 172 -7.30 12.63 -3.36
CA GLN A 172 -8.14 12.89 -2.19
C GLN A 172 -8.13 11.74 -1.18
N LEU A 173 -7.68 10.55 -1.58
CA LEU A 173 -7.52 9.42 -0.67
C LEU A 173 -6.28 9.63 0.21
N LYS A 174 -6.45 9.42 1.51
CA LYS A 174 -5.34 9.36 2.47
C LYS A 174 -4.88 7.95 2.77
N HIS A 175 -5.70 6.96 2.38
CA HIS A 175 -5.46 5.53 2.53
C HIS A 175 -6.10 4.82 1.35
N SER A 176 -5.59 3.63 1.02
CA SER A 176 -6.09 2.76 -0.05
C SER A 176 -5.84 3.27 -1.47
N GLU A 177 -5.04 4.31 -1.68
CA GLU A 177 -4.68 4.80 -3.01
C GLU A 177 -3.88 3.77 -3.80
N ASP A 178 -3.00 3.04 -3.14
CA ASP A 178 -2.18 1.96 -3.68
C ASP A 178 -3.01 0.72 -3.99
N GLN A 179 -3.96 0.40 -3.13
CA GLN A 179 -4.91 -0.68 -3.32
C GLN A 179 -5.76 -0.46 -4.58
N ILE A 180 -6.33 0.74 -4.74
CA ILE A 180 -7.13 1.08 -5.93
C ILE A 180 -6.28 1.04 -7.20
N PHE A 181 -5.05 1.56 -7.14
CA PHE A 181 -4.13 1.46 -8.27
C PHE A 181 -3.89 0.01 -8.70
N LEU A 182 -3.68 -0.91 -7.75
CA LEU A 182 -3.51 -2.33 -8.05
C LEU A 182 -4.80 -2.98 -8.56
N TYR A 183 -5.95 -2.53 -8.08
CA TYR A 183 -7.26 -3.02 -8.58
C TYR A 183 -7.52 -2.56 -10.00
N GLU A 184 -7.22 -1.30 -10.35
CA GLU A 184 -7.27 -0.82 -11.73
C GLU A 184 -6.32 -1.65 -12.62
N LEU A 185 -5.09 -1.91 -12.17
CA LEU A 185 -4.13 -2.75 -12.88
C LEU A 185 -4.69 -4.15 -13.16
N CYS A 186 -5.34 -4.77 -12.17
CA CYS A 186 -5.92 -6.10 -12.30
C CYS A 186 -7.07 -6.20 -13.32
N GLN A 187 -7.71 -5.08 -13.69
CA GLN A 187 -8.72 -5.08 -14.77
C GLN A 187 -8.14 -5.50 -16.13
N PHE A 188 -6.85 -5.25 -16.34
CA PHE A 188 -6.12 -5.57 -17.57
C PHE A 188 -5.49 -6.96 -17.55
N HIS A 189 -5.77 -7.77 -16.53
CA HIS A 189 -5.29 -9.17 -16.41
C HIS A 189 -3.78 -9.35 -16.58
N PRO A 190 -2.94 -8.64 -15.81
CA PRO A 190 -1.50 -8.80 -15.91
C PRO A 190 -1.10 -10.25 -15.59
N ARG A 191 -0.14 -10.78 -16.35
CA ARG A 191 0.51 -12.04 -15.96
C ARG A 191 1.29 -11.78 -14.68
N GLN A 192 1.04 -12.58 -13.68
CA GLN A 192 1.62 -12.40 -12.34
C GLN A 192 2.50 -13.59 -11.96
N LEU A 193 3.64 -13.27 -11.36
CA LEU A 193 4.49 -14.20 -10.62
C LEU A 193 4.47 -13.79 -9.14
N VAL A 194 4.46 -14.78 -8.26
CA VAL A 194 4.59 -14.57 -6.82
C VAL A 194 5.95 -15.06 -6.37
N PHE A 195 6.71 -14.19 -5.71
CA PHE A 195 7.99 -14.50 -5.10
C PHE A 195 7.87 -14.42 -3.59
N ASP A 196 7.89 -15.57 -2.92
CA ASP A 196 7.69 -15.73 -1.47
C ASP A 196 8.77 -16.59 -0.78
N GLU A 197 9.87 -16.88 -1.49
CA GLU A 197 10.96 -17.73 -0.95
C GLU A 197 11.68 -17.05 0.22
N GLU A 198 11.74 -15.72 0.20
CA GLU A 198 12.35 -14.89 1.25
C GLU A 198 11.70 -13.51 1.30
N PRO A 199 11.77 -12.83 2.46
CA PRO A 199 11.25 -11.47 2.58
C PRO A 199 12.07 -10.50 1.73
N VAL A 200 11.38 -9.64 0.99
CA VAL A 200 12.00 -8.62 0.14
C VAL A 200 11.79 -7.22 0.70
N TYR A 201 10.63 -6.95 1.26
CA TYR A 201 10.21 -5.64 1.73
C TYR A 201 9.99 -5.62 3.23
N PHE A 202 10.50 -4.58 3.92
CA PHE A 202 10.35 -4.42 5.36
C PHE A 202 9.58 -3.14 5.66
N TYR A 203 8.30 -3.31 5.99
CA TYR A 203 7.42 -2.23 6.40
C TYR A 203 7.70 -1.82 7.85
N ARG A 204 8.01 -0.54 8.06
CA ARG A 204 8.28 0.02 9.38
C ARG A 204 6.99 0.49 10.05
N ALA A 205 6.50 -0.29 11.02
CA ALA A 205 5.43 0.16 11.89
C ALA A 205 5.99 1.11 12.96
N ARG A 206 5.64 2.38 12.86
CA ARG A 206 6.13 3.44 13.77
C ARG A 206 4.99 4.26 14.36
N PRO A 207 5.17 4.81 15.59
CA PRO A 207 4.20 5.75 16.15
C PRO A 207 4.04 6.97 15.24
N GLY A 208 2.80 7.26 14.84
CA GLY A 208 2.50 8.43 14.02
C GLY A 208 2.58 8.21 12.51
N SER A 209 2.70 6.96 12.06
CA SER A 209 2.45 6.63 10.66
C SER A 209 1.00 6.94 10.27
N ALA A 210 0.73 7.10 8.98
CA ALA A 210 -0.62 7.36 8.47
C ALA A 210 -1.64 6.30 8.91
N THR A 211 -1.19 5.06 9.13
CA THR A 211 -2.01 3.93 9.60
C THR A 211 -2.33 3.98 11.10
N HIS A 212 -1.76 4.94 11.86
CA HIS A 212 -1.95 5.09 13.31
C HIS A 212 -2.49 6.48 13.65
N PRO A 213 -3.78 6.76 13.44
CA PRO A 213 -4.37 8.05 13.74
C PRO A 213 -4.24 8.38 15.24
N LYS A 214 -3.77 9.60 15.56
CA LYS A 214 -3.53 10.08 16.93
C LYS A 214 -4.74 10.82 17.53
N SER A 215 -5.70 11.20 16.70
CA SER A 215 -6.86 11.98 17.11
C SER A 215 -8.16 11.41 16.55
N GLU A 216 -9.29 11.74 17.20
CA GLU A 216 -10.63 11.39 16.71
C GLU A 216 -10.88 11.96 15.30
N GLU A 217 -10.36 13.15 15.01
CA GLU A 217 -10.51 13.79 13.72
C GLU A 217 -9.73 13.06 12.63
N GLU A 218 -8.50 12.63 12.90
CA GLU A 218 -7.71 11.82 11.97
C GLU A 218 -8.37 10.47 11.72
N LEU A 219 -8.89 9.84 12.77
CA LEU A 219 -9.62 8.58 12.66
C LEU A 219 -10.88 8.72 11.81
N PHE A 220 -11.61 9.84 11.97
CA PHE A 220 -12.80 10.13 11.16
C PHE A 220 -12.44 10.31 9.68
N ARG A 221 -11.38 11.09 9.38
CA ARG A 221 -10.88 11.26 8.01
C ARG A 221 -10.38 9.96 7.40
N SER A 222 -9.76 9.09 8.20
CA SER A 222 -9.36 7.75 7.75
C SER A 222 -10.60 6.93 7.36
N ALA A 223 -11.64 6.93 8.19
CA ALA A 223 -12.89 6.23 7.89
C ALA A 223 -13.60 6.78 6.63
N GLU A 224 -13.58 8.10 6.42
CA GLU A 224 -14.10 8.73 5.19
C GLU A 224 -13.28 8.32 3.96
N SER A 225 -11.95 8.23 4.07
CA SER A 225 -11.07 7.78 3.00
C SER A 225 -11.37 6.33 2.60
N HIS A 226 -11.47 5.41 3.55
CA HIS A 226 -11.85 4.03 3.27
C HIS A 226 -13.26 3.89 2.69
N LEU A 227 -14.22 4.71 3.14
CA LEU A 227 -15.56 4.75 2.56
C LEU A 227 -15.52 5.22 1.10
N LEU A 228 -14.70 6.23 0.80
CA LEU A 228 -14.52 6.69 -0.58
C LEU A 228 -13.85 5.60 -1.44
N ALA A 229 -12.84 4.91 -0.93
CA ALA A 229 -12.21 3.77 -1.60
C ALA A 229 -13.24 2.68 -1.92
N THR A 230 -14.07 2.30 -0.96
CA THR A 230 -15.16 1.32 -1.17
C THR A 230 -16.14 1.75 -2.28
N ARG A 231 -16.43 3.06 -2.39
CA ARG A 231 -17.28 3.60 -3.48
C ARG A 231 -16.61 3.50 -4.85
N ILE A 232 -15.31 3.75 -4.90
CA ILE A 232 -14.52 3.66 -6.13
C ILE A 232 -14.46 2.20 -6.58
N ASP A 233 -14.14 1.28 -5.68
CA ASP A 233 -14.10 -0.15 -5.97
C ASP A 233 -15.42 -0.68 -6.48
N LYS A 234 -16.53 -0.28 -5.86
CA LYS A 234 -17.85 -0.67 -6.35
C LYS A 234 -18.08 -0.24 -7.80
N LYS A 235 -17.63 0.97 -8.18
CA LYS A 235 -17.76 1.44 -9.56
C LYS A 235 -16.83 0.72 -10.53
N LEU A 236 -15.61 0.40 -10.10
CA LEU A 236 -14.63 -0.32 -10.91
C LEU A 236 -15.11 -1.74 -11.26
N PHE A 237 -15.89 -2.34 -10.37
CA PHE A 237 -16.29 -3.73 -10.47
C PHE A 237 -17.76 -3.92 -10.82
N ASP A 238 -18.54 -2.86 -10.91
CA ASP A 238 -19.98 -2.95 -11.25
C ASP A 238 -20.15 -3.50 -12.67
N GLY A 239 -20.88 -4.63 -12.77
CA GLY A 239 -21.14 -5.30 -14.06
C GLY A 239 -20.05 -6.27 -14.54
N SER A 240 -19.06 -6.63 -13.74
CA SER A 240 -18.06 -7.63 -14.11
C SER A 240 -18.54 -9.06 -13.79
N ASP A 241 -18.25 -10.02 -14.68
CA ASP A 241 -18.59 -11.45 -14.50
C ASP A 241 -17.77 -12.16 -13.40
N LYS A 242 -16.95 -11.42 -12.66
CA LYS A 242 -16.02 -11.94 -11.64
C LYS A 242 -16.53 -11.76 -10.22
N GLU A 243 -17.77 -12.12 -9.97
CA GLU A 243 -18.47 -11.93 -8.69
C GLU A 243 -17.66 -12.34 -7.45
N THR A 244 -16.89 -13.41 -7.52
CA THR A 244 -16.15 -13.92 -6.34
C THR A 244 -14.89 -13.13 -6.03
N GLN A 245 -14.11 -12.72 -7.04
CA GLN A 245 -12.89 -11.92 -6.83
C GLN A 245 -13.23 -10.51 -6.36
N ILE A 246 -14.21 -9.91 -7.00
CA ILE A 246 -14.77 -8.58 -6.71
C ILE A 246 -15.36 -8.53 -5.30
N SER A 247 -16.14 -9.53 -4.94
CA SER A 247 -16.73 -9.63 -3.61
C SER A 247 -15.65 -9.60 -2.51
N ASN A 248 -14.52 -10.27 -2.74
CA ASN A 248 -13.44 -10.32 -1.76
C ASN A 248 -12.68 -8.97 -1.64
N MET A 249 -12.48 -8.27 -2.75
CA MET A 249 -11.79 -6.98 -2.78
C MET A 249 -12.65 -5.87 -2.14
N LEU A 250 -13.90 -5.73 -2.57
CA LEU A 250 -14.89 -4.85 -1.94
C LEU A 250 -15.04 -5.13 -0.43
N MET A 251 -14.94 -6.40 -0.06
CA MET A 251 -15.03 -6.83 1.33
C MET A 251 -13.84 -6.35 2.15
N ALA A 252 -12.61 -6.32 1.61
CA ALA A 252 -11.43 -5.86 2.33
C ALA A 252 -11.56 -4.37 2.69
N ASP A 253 -11.95 -3.51 1.73
CA ASP A 253 -12.13 -2.08 1.98
C ASP A 253 -13.33 -1.78 2.86
N LEU A 254 -14.41 -2.50 2.67
CA LEU A 254 -15.57 -2.35 3.54
C LEU A 254 -15.25 -2.77 4.99
N TRP A 255 -14.43 -3.80 5.20
CA TRP A 255 -13.94 -4.17 6.51
C TRP A 255 -13.02 -3.11 7.11
N ALA A 256 -12.09 -2.54 6.33
CA ALA A 256 -11.26 -1.43 6.78
C ALA A 256 -12.13 -0.23 7.18
N THR A 257 -13.15 0.08 6.37
CA THR A 257 -14.14 1.12 6.66
C THR A 257 -14.89 0.85 7.97
N LEU A 258 -15.45 -0.35 8.14
CA LEU A 258 -16.19 -0.72 9.33
C LEU A 258 -15.31 -0.74 10.58
N PHE A 259 -14.07 -1.20 10.44
CA PHE A 259 -13.08 -1.19 11.53
C PHE A 259 -12.73 0.24 11.96
N ALA A 260 -12.47 1.15 11.01
CA ALA A 260 -12.23 2.56 11.32
C ALA A 260 -13.47 3.21 11.97
N ILE A 261 -14.67 2.96 11.43
CA ILE A 261 -15.94 3.45 11.98
C ILE A 261 -16.17 2.96 13.40
N ALA A 262 -15.83 1.71 13.70
CA ALA A 262 -16.03 1.10 15.03
C ALA A 262 -15.20 1.77 16.13
N GLN A 263 -14.11 2.43 15.78
CA GLN A 263 -13.25 3.17 16.71
C GLN A 263 -13.75 4.59 17.00
N LEU A 264 -14.73 5.09 16.23
CA LEU A 264 -15.28 6.44 16.37
C LEU A 264 -16.34 6.52 17.47
N PRO A 265 -16.55 7.71 18.08
CA PRO A 265 -17.69 7.96 18.94
C PRO A 265 -19.03 7.69 18.24
N ARG A 266 -20.02 7.19 18.96
CA ARG A 266 -21.35 6.79 18.44
C ARG A 266 -22.01 7.83 17.52
N ARG A 267 -21.80 9.13 17.76
CA ARG A 267 -22.37 10.21 16.96
C ARG A 267 -21.82 10.18 15.53
N ARG A 268 -20.49 10.08 15.37
CA ARG A 268 -19.81 10.03 14.07
C ARG A 268 -20.05 8.70 13.34
N THR A 269 -20.01 7.61 14.08
CA THR A 269 -20.35 6.26 13.57
C THR A 269 -21.72 6.24 12.89
N ARG A 270 -22.76 6.85 13.50
CA ARG A 270 -24.12 6.90 12.95
C ARG A 270 -24.18 7.61 11.59
N VAL A 271 -23.37 8.64 11.37
CA VAL A 271 -23.33 9.37 10.09
C VAL A 271 -22.84 8.44 8.98
N LEU A 272 -21.69 7.81 9.18
CA LEU A 272 -21.06 6.94 8.18
C LEU A 272 -21.88 5.67 7.92
N ILE A 273 -22.48 5.06 8.95
CA ILE A 273 -23.38 3.90 8.77
C ILE A 273 -24.63 4.27 7.97
N LYS A 274 -25.20 5.47 8.18
CA LYS A 274 -26.33 5.93 7.35
C LYS A 274 -25.93 6.06 5.87
N GLU A 275 -24.72 6.54 5.59
CA GLU A 275 -24.21 6.63 4.22
C GLU A 275 -24.03 5.25 3.60
N LEU A 276 -23.39 4.32 4.29
CA LEU A 276 -23.24 2.93 3.83
C LEU A 276 -24.59 2.28 3.50
N LYS A 277 -25.60 2.47 4.38
CA LYS A 277 -26.96 1.95 4.14
C LYS A 277 -27.64 2.62 2.93
N ARG A 278 -27.52 3.95 2.81
CA ARG A 278 -28.10 4.71 1.68
C ARG A 278 -27.53 4.25 0.33
N GLU A 279 -26.25 3.92 0.29
CA GLU A 279 -25.54 3.53 -0.92
C GLU A 279 -25.63 2.02 -1.20
N LYS A 280 -26.38 1.28 -0.39
CA LYS A 280 -26.51 -0.19 -0.49
C LYS A 280 -25.17 -0.94 -0.42
N LEU A 281 -24.22 -0.35 0.32
CA LEU A 281 -22.95 -0.99 0.67
C LEU A 281 -23.10 -1.86 1.94
N PHE A 282 -24.26 -1.77 2.59
CA PHE A 282 -24.57 -2.49 3.82
C PHE A 282 -26.08 -2.80 3.90
N PRO A 283 -26.56 -3.98 4.38
CA PRO A 283 -25.76 -5.12 4.84
C PRO A 283 -25.10 -5.89 3.70
N LEU A 284 -24.00 -6.58 4.03
CA LEU A 284 -23.26 -7.40 3.08
C LEU A 284 -24.08 -8.61 2.62
N PRO A 285 -23.95 -9.06 1.37
CA PRO A 285 -24.54 -10.32 0.91
C PRO A 285 -24.07 -11.51 1.75
N THR A 286 -24.99 -12.31 2.19
CA THR A 286 -24.86 -13.29 3.27
C THR A 286 -23.88 -14.47 3.09
N PRO A 287 -23.47 -14.97 1.91
CA PRO A 287 -22.60 -16.14 1.85
C PRO A 287 -21.18 -15.88 2.41
N HIS A 288 -20.67 -14.66 2.27
CA HIS A 288 -19.28 -14.31 2.60
C HIS A 288 -19.12 -13.75 4.03
N ALA A 289 -20.13 -13.14 4.59
CA ALA A 289 -20.13 -12.62 5.98
C ALA A 289 -19.81 -13.72 7.01
N CYS A 290 -20.22 -14.96 6.75
CA CYS A 290 -20.03 -16.09 7.68
C CYS A 290 -18.58 -16.59 7.73
N THR A 291 -17.86 -16.57 6.60
CA THR A 291 -16.46 -17.06 6.51
C THR A 291 -15.49 -16.05 7.12
N ILE A 292 -15.72 -14.76 6.86
CA ILE A 292 -14.92 -13.67 7.42
C ILE A 292 -15.18 -13.52 8.91
N LYS A 293 -16.44 -13.69 9.37
CA LYS A 293 -16.78 -13.75 10.79
C LYS A 293 -15.95 -14.78 11.56
N LYS A 294 -15.69 -15.96 10.98
CA LYS A 294 -14.85 -17.00 11.59
C LYS A 294 -13.37 -16.66 11.65
N SER A 295 -12.80 -16.02 10.63
CA SER A 295 -11.38 -15.72 10.56
C SER A 295 -10.95 -14.55 11.47
N TYR A 296 -11.78 -13.51 11.59
CA TYR A 296 -11.48 -12.32 12.40
C TYR A 296 -11.98 -12.42 13.86
N MET A 297 -13.05 -13.18 14.12
CA MET A 297 -13.60 -13.34 15.48
C MET A 297 -12.77 -14.22 16.40
N THR A 298 -11.83 -15.01 15.89
CA THR A 298 -10.90 -15.78 16.73
C THR A 298 -9.89 -14.91 17.47
N THR A 299 -9.77 -13.62 17.11
CA THR A 299 -8.78 -12.71 17.69
C THR A 299 -9.35 -11.52 18.50
N ARG A 300 -10.67 -11.19 18.41
CA ARG A 300 -11.27 -10.03 19.11
C ARG A 300 -12.76 -10.21 19.38
N THR A 301 -13.13 -11.06 20.31
CA THR A 301 -14.52 -11.45 20.58
C THR A 301 -15.41 -10.37 21.22
N ASP A 302 -14.89 -9.38 21.95
CA ASP A 302 -15.73 -8.52 22.77
C ASP A 302 -16.10 -7.15 22.19
N PHE A 303 -15.21 -6.52 21.44
CA PHE A 303 -15.44 -5.15 20.96
C PHE A 303 -16.14 -5.12 19.60
N ILE A 304 -15.68 -5.91 18.64
CA ILE A 304 -16.27 -5.98 17.30
C ILE A 304 -17.65 -6.65 17.35
N GLY A 305 -17.84 -7.68 18.21
CA GLY A 305 -19.14 -8.32 18.42
C GLY A 305 -20.21 -7.35 18.87
N ARG A 306 -19.94 -6.52 19.88
CA ARG A 306 -20.88 -5.51 20.39
C ARG A 306 -21.16 -4.39 19.37
N THR A 307 -20.20 -4.04 18.54
CA THR A 307 -20.41 -3.05 17.47
C THR A 307 -21.23 -3.64 16.34
N PHE A 308 -21.01 -4.92 16.01
CA PHE A 308 -21.81 -5.65 15.02
C PHE A 308 -23.25 -5.84 15.47
N ASP A 309 -23.49 -6.28 16.70
CA ASP A 309 -24.86 -6.43 17.23
C ASP A 309 -25.60 -5.10 17.19
N TRP A 310 -24.92 -4.00 17.48
CA TRP A 310 -25.52 -2.66 17.39
C TRP A 310 -25.74 -2.15 15.96
N ILE A 311 -24.93 -2.58 14.99
CA ILE A 311 -25.08 -2.22 13.57
C ILE A 311 -26.25 -3.00 12.95
N TYR A 312 -26.50 -4.23 13.40
CA TYR A 312 -27.57 -5.12 12.89
C TYR A 312 -28.91 -4.95 13.63
N THR A 313 -28.96 -4.35 14.81
CA THR A 313 -30.18 -3.94 15.52
C THR A 313 -30.51 -2.47 15.25
#